data_ec8c028cdff2d9fe9b5a98c18a803c74
#
_entry.id   ec8c028cdff2d9fe9b5a98c18a803c74
#
_cell.length_a   1.000
_cell.length_b   1.000
_cell.length_c   1.000
_cell.angle_alpha   90.00
_cell.angle_beta   90.00
_cell.angle_gamma   90.00
#
_symmetry.space_group_name_H-M   'P 1'
#
loop_
_entity.id
_entity.type
_entity.pdbx_description
1 polymer ?
#
loop_
_entity_poly.entity_id
_entity_poly.type
_entity_poly.pdbx_seq_one_letter_code
_entity_poly.pdbx_strand_id
1 'polypeptide(L)'
;MKSAAHHQGLSEQQVLENRTKYGVNILTPPVKEPLWKQFLEKFSDPIIKILLVALLLSVGVACYQFFTGAEPASVFLEPVGILVAILLATCVGFAFEVSANKKFEILNQVNDETMVQVIRGGNICELPRRDVVVGDIVILNTGEEVPADGVLLEAVSLQVNESTLTGEPLIGKTTNEAEFKKDATYPSNHVLKGTTVADGHGIMEVTSVGDL
;
A
#
# COMPACT_ATOMS: atom_id res chain seq x y z
N MET A 1 0.67 19.05 27.43
CA MET A 1 1.05 17.81 28.14
C MET A 1 0.21 17.45 29.37
N LYS A 2 -0.85 18.21 29.75
CA LYS A 2 -1.75 17.82 30.89
C LYS A 2 -2.91 16.93 30.51
N SER A 3 -3.22 16.75 29.19
CA SER A 3 -4.38 16.01 28.71
C SER A 3 -4.19 14.49 28.68
N ALA A 4 -3.01 14.01 28.28
CA ALA A 4 -2.70 12.57 28.20
C ALA A 4 -2.86 11.80 29.54
N ALA A 5 -2.86 12.50 30.67
CA ALA A 5 -2.96 11.89 31.99
C ALA A 5 -4.38 11.38 32.38
N HIS A 6 -5.39 11.60 31.53
CA HIS A 6 -6.78 11.21 31.82
C HIS A 6 -7.18 9.87 31.18
N HIS A 7 -6.38 9.37 30.22
CA HIS A 7 -6.68 8.12 29.54
C HIS A 7 -5.86 6.96 30.09
N GLN A 8 -6.53 5.93 30.60
CA GLN A 8 -5.86 4.78 31.21
C GLN A 8 -5.30 3.81 30.17
N GLY A 9 -5.87 3.80 28.95
CA GLY A 9 -5.51 2.88 27.88
C GLY A 9 -5.72 1.41 28.24
N LEU A 10 -5.32 0.50 27.35
CA LEU A 10 -5.47 -0.93 27.54
C LEU A 10 -4.46 -1.50 28.55
N SER A 11 -4.89 -2.51 29.31
CA SER A 11 -4.00 -3.38 30.07
C SER A 11 -3.32 -4.39 29.16
N GLU A 12 -2.21 -4.99 29.59
CA GLU A 12 -1.50 -6.03 28.82
C GLU A 12 -2.40 -7.21 28.43
N GLN A 13 -3.29 -7.60 29.32
CA GLN A 13 -4.24 -8.69 29.08
C GLN A 13 -5.25 -8.32 27.98
N GLN A 14 -5.81 -7.11 28.02
CA GLN A 14 -6.71 -6.60 26.98
C GLN A 14 -6.01 -6.47 25.62
N VAL A 15 -4.73 -6.07 25.59
CA VAL A 15 -3.92 -6.03 24.36
C VAL A 15 -3.83 -7.42 23.74
N LEU A 16 -3.56 -8.47 24.53
CA LEU A 16 -3.49 -9.85 24.04
C LEU A 16 -4.85 -10.35 23.54
N GLU A 17 -5.92 -10.08 24.25
CA GLU A 17 -7.28 -10.42 23.83
C GLU A 17 -7.67 -9.73 22.52
N ASN A 18 -7.42 -8.42 22.42
CA ASN A 18 -7.73 -7.65 21.22
C ASN A 18 -6.87 -8.07 20.04
N ARG A 19 -5.57 -8.37 20.25
CA ARG A 19 -4.70 -8.92 19.21
C ARG A 19 -5.20 -10.27 18.69
N THR A 20 -5.70 -11.12 19.56
CA THR A 20 -6.26 -12.43 19.16
C THR A 20 -7.58 -12.28 18.42
N LYS A 21 -8.40 -11.30 18.81
CA LYS A 21 -9.73 -11.08 18.24
C LYS A 21 -9.73 -10.33 16.91
N TYR A 22 -8.92 -9.28 16.81
CA TYR A 22 -8.91 -8.34 15.68
C TYR A 22 -7.65 -8.43 14.82
N GLY A 23 -6.65 -9.22 15.23
CA GLY A 23 -5.40 -9.36 14.50
C GLY A 23 -4.37 -8.29 14.84
N VAL A 24 -3.42 -8.12 13.93
CA VAL A 24 -2.29 -7.16 14.02
C VAL A 24 -2.45 -6.06 12.98
N ASN A 25 -1.84 -4.90 13.22
CA ASN A 25 -1.92 -3.76 12.31
C ASN A 25 -0.94 -3.87 11.13
N ILE A 26 -1.02 -4.98 10.41
CA ILE A 26 -0.25 -5.26 9.20
C ILE A 26 -1.24 -5.44 8.06
N LEU A 27 -1.01 -4.77 6.92
CA LEU A 27 -1.76 -5.04 5.70
C LEU A 27 -1.36 -6.43 5.18
N THR A 28 -2.33 -7.25 4.82
CA THR A 28 -2.06 -8.56 4.25
C THR A 28 -1.29 -8.40 2.94
N PRO A 29 -0.03 -8.87 2.85
CA PRO A 29 0.71 -8.76 1.61
C PRO A 29 -0.02 -9.52 0.50
N PRO A 30 -0.07 -9.00 -0.73
CA PRO A 30 -0.68 -9.72 -1.84
C PRO A 30 -0.04 -11.10 -1.98
N VAL A 31 -0.88 -12.11 -2.25
CA VAL A 31 -0.42 -13.50 -2.42
C VAL A 31 0.68 -13.53 -3.47
N LYS A 32 1.89 -13.92 -3.08
CA LYS A 32 3.03 -14.02 -4.00
C LYS A 32 2.77 -15.14 -4.98
N GLU A 33 2.46 -14.78 -6.21
CA GLU A 33 2.40 -15.78 -7.28
C GLU A 33 3.81 -16.27 -7.63
N PRO A 34 3.95 -17.55 -8.03
CA PRO A 34 5.25 -18.09 -8.41
C PRO A 34 5.81 -17.34 -9.63
N LEU A 35 7.12 -17.10 -9.62
CA LEU A 35 7.80 -16.27 -10.64
C LEU A 35 7.53 -16.72 -12.07
N TRP A 36 7.40 -18.03 -12.30
CA TRP A 36 7.09 -18.56 -13.65
C TRP A 36 5.69 -18.12 -14.13
N LYS A 37 4.70 -18.01 -13.22
CA LYS A 37 3.35 -17.54 -13.56
C LYS A 37 3.37 -16.06 -13.88
N GLN A 38 4.03 -15.25 -13.06
CA GLN A 38 4.23 -13.81 -13.32
C GLN A 38 4.95 -13.58 -14.66
N PHE A 39 5.94 -14.41 -14.99
CA PHE A 39 6.61 -14.36 -16.30
C PHE A 39 5.66 -14.69 -17.46
N LEU A 40 4.84 -15.74 -17.31
CA LEU A 40 3.85 -16.09 -18.34
C LEU A 40 2.76 -15.03 -18.52
N GLU A 41 2.39 -14.32 -17.47
CA GLU A 41 1.43 -13.22 -17.54
C GLU A 41 1.91 -12.08 -18.43
N LYS A 42 3.23 -11.88 -18.58
CA LYS A 42 3.79 -10.91 -19.51
C LYS A 42 3.38 -11.15 -20.96
N PHE A 43 3.15 -12.39 -21.35
CA PHE A 43 2.65 -12.70 -22.69
C PHE A 43 1.17 -12.32 -22.89
N SER A 44 0.47 -11.93 -21.81
CA SER A 44 -0.88 -11.37 -21.88
C SER A 44 -0.89 -9.87 -22.16
N ASP A 45 0.26 -9.20 -22.09
CA ASP A 45 0.40 -7.79 -22.43
C ASP A 45 -0.03 -7.51 -23.89
N PRO A 46 -0.88 -6.50 -24.15
CA PRO A 46 -1.34 -6.16 -25.48
C PRO A 46 -0.21 -5.92 -26.49
N ILE A 47 0.89 -5.29 -26.06
CA ILE A 47 2.04 -5.00 -26.93
C ILE A 47 2.73 -6.30 -27.34
N ILE A 48 2.95 -7.21 -26.38
CA ILE A 48 3.59 -8.50 -26.65
C ILE A 48 2.69 -9.37 -27.54
N LYS A 49 1.35 -9.33 -27.35
CA LYS A 49 0.41 -10.03 -28.24
C LYS A 49 0.52 -9.53 -29.69
N ILE A 50 0.61 -8.22 -29.91
CA ILE A 50 0.79 -7.65 -31.25
C ILE A 50 2.11 -8.13 -31.85
N LEU A 51 3.19 -8.13 -31.10
CA LEU A 51 4.50 -8.64 -31.55
C LEU A 51 4.47 -10.14 -31.86
N LEU A 52 3.74 -10.93 -31.08
CA LEU A 52 3.55 -12.36 -31.37
C LEU A 52 2.77 -12.60 -32.66
N VAL A 53 1.74 -11.80 -32.93
CA VAL A 53 1.02 -11.84 -34.21
C VAL A 53 1.96 -11.46 -35.36
N ALA A 54 2.75 -10.41 -35.22
CA ALA A 54 3.74 -10.00 -36.21
C ALA A 54 4.77 -11.10 -36.45
N LEU A 55 5.24 -11.77 -35.39
CA LEU A 55 6.18 -12.91 -35.49
C LEU A 55 5.54 -14.06 -36.28
N LEU A 56 4.29 -14.42 -36.00
CA LEU A 56 3.59 -15.49 -36.73
C LEU A 56 3.44 -15.17 -38.19
N LEU A 57 3.09 -13.93 -38.55
CA LEU A 57 3.01 -13.47 -39.95
C LEU A 57 4.39 -13.50 -40.65
N SER A 58 5.42 -13.01 -39.96
CA SER A 58 6.80 -13.02 -40.52
C SER A 58 7.31 -14.45 -40.75
N VAL A 59 7.04 -15.38 -39.80
CA VAL A 59 7.38 -16.80 -40.00
C VAL A 59 6.59 -17.39 -41.17
N GLY A 60 5.30 -17.09 -41.29
CA GLY A 60 4.47 -17.55 -42.42
C GLY A 60 5.03 -17.11 -43.78
N VAL A 61 5.41 -15.83 -43.90
CA VAL A 61 6.02 -15.27 -45.12
C VAL A 61 7.38 -15.91 -45.39
N ALA A 62 8.22 -16.06 -44.39
CA ALA A 62 9.54 -16.68 -44.52
C ALA A 62 9.45 -18.13 -45.00
N CYS A 63 8.52 -18.90 -44.42
CA CYS A 63 8.27 -20.26 -44.87
C CYS A 63 7.79 -20.31 -46.33
N TYR A 64 6.87 -19.47 -46.72
CA TYR A 64 6.37 -19.39 -48.09
C TYR A 64 7.50 -19.10 -49.08
N GLN A 65 8.34 -18.09 -48.80
CA GLN A 65 9.47 -17.68 -49.66
C GLN A 65 10.53 -18.78 -49.74
N PHE A 66 10.84 -19.47 -48.64
CA PHE A 66 11.79 -20.57 -48.61
C PHE A 66 11.30 -21.77 -49.45
N PHE A 67 10.04 -22.19 -49.30
CA PHE A 67 9.47 -23.35 -49.99
C PHE A 67 9.24 -23.10 -51.48
N THR A 68 9.01 -21.85 -51.87
CA THR A 68 8.91 -21.47 -53.30
C THR A 68 10.28 -21.29 -53.99
N GLY A 69 11.36 -21.38 -53.20
CA GLY A 69 12.73 -21.18 -53.73
C GLY A 69 13.04 -19.70 -54.12
N ALA A 70 12.21 -18.77 -53.65
CA ALA A 70 12.39 -17.35 -53.97
C ALA A 70 13.58 -16.73 -53.24
N GLU A 71 13.85 -17.20 -52.00
CA GLU A 71 14.89 -16.65 -51.14
C GLU A 71 15.66 -17.76 -50.42
N PRO A 72 16.95 -17.58 -50.11
CA PRO A 72 17.76 -18.51 -49.34
C PRO A 72 17.33 -18.52 -47.85
N ALA A 73 17.91 -19.43 -47.05
CA ALA A 73 17.59 -19.58 -45.60
C ALA A 73 17.77 -18.28 -44.77
N SER A 74 18.43 -17.26 -45.29
CA SER A 74 18.58 -15.94 -44.65
C SER A 74 17.24 -15.23 -44.40
N VAL A 75 16.15 -15.61 -45.06
CA VAL A 75 14.79 -15.08 -44.83
C VAL A 75 14.31 -15.28 -43.38
N PHE A 76 14.85 -16.28 -42.68
CA PHE A 76 14.51 -16.52 -41.28
C PHE A 76 15.20 -15.55 -40.28
N LEU A 77 16.14 -14.70 -40.74
CA LEU A 77 16.80 -13.72 -39.85
C LEU A 77 15.81 -12.69 -39.31
N GLU A 78 14.81 -12.29 -40.09
CA GLU A 78 13.78 -11.34 -39.66
C GLU A 78 12.90 -11.91 -38.54
N PRO A 79 12.24 -13.09 -38.68
CA PRO A 79 11.50 -13.70 -37.57
C PRO A 79 12.34 -13.96 -36.32
N VAL A 80 13.59 -14.39 -36.48
CA VAL A 80 14.53 -14.58 -35.36
C VAL A 80 14.80 -13.25 -34.66
N GLY A 81 15.00 -12.17 -35.39
CA GLY A 81 15.18 -10.83 -34.83
C GLY A 81 13.96 -10.39 -33.98
N ILE A 82 12.75 -10.62 -34.51
CA ILE A 82 11.50 -10.32 -33.78
C ILE A 82 11.41 -11.17 -32.51
N LEU A 83 11.70 -12.47 -32.58
CA LEU A 83 11.69 -13.37 -31.45
C LEU A 83 12.65 -12.91 -30.34
N VAL A 84 13.91 -12.57 -30.73
CA VAL A 84 14.91 -12.05 -29.79
C VAL A 84 14.44 -10.75 -29.15
N ALA A 85 13.84 -9.85 -29.93
CA ALA A 85 13.31 -8.59 -29.39
C ALA A 85 12.18 -8.85 -28.38
N ILE A 86 11.26 -9.78 -28.65
CA ILE A 86 10.19 -10.15 -27.70
C ILE A 86 10.79 -10.71 -26.41
N LEU A 87 11.75 -11.64 -26.52
CA LEU A 87 12.39 -12.24 -25.35
C LEU A 87 13.13 -11.19 -24.50
N LEU A 88 13.90 -10.31 -25.12
CA LEU A 88 14.60 -9.24 -24.42
C LEU A 88 13.62 -8.28 -23.74
N ALA A 89 12.60 -7.82 -24.43
CA ALA A 89 11.59 -6.94 -23.86
C ALA A 89 10.87 -7.59 -22.66
N THR A 90 10.49 -8.86 -22.81
CA THR A 90 9.80 -9.62 -21.74
C THR A 90 10.72 -9.85 -20.53
N CYS A 91 11.98 -10.26 -20.75
CA CYS A 91 12.95 -10.49 -19.67
C CYS A 91 13.27 -9.20 -18.91
N VAL A 92 13.52 -8.10 -19.63
CA VAL A 92 13.81 -6.80 -19.01
C VAL A 92 12.61 -6.30 -18.23
N GLY A 93 11.41 -6.32 -18.83
CA GLY A 93 10.17 -5.92 -18.14
C GLY A 93 9.91 -6.74 -16.88
N PHE A 94 10.09 -8.06 -16.96
CA PHE A 94 9.95 -8.96 -15.81
C PHE A 94 10.98 -8.65 -14.70
N ALA A 95 12.24 -8.40 -15.06
CA ALA A 95 13.29 -8.06 -14.09
C ALA A 95 12.98 -6.75 -13.35
N PHE A 96 12.48 -5.74 -14.05
CA PHE A 96 12.06 -4.48 -13.43
C PHE A 96 10.88 -4.66 -12.49
N GLU A 97 9.89 -5.47 -12.86
CA GLU A 97 8.72 -5.72 -12.01
C GLU A 97 9.10 -6.47 -10.74
N VAL A 98 9.90 -7.53 -10.83
CA VAL A 98 10.40 -8.25 -9.65
C VAL A 98 11.19 -7.32 -8.73
N SER A 99 12.03 -6.44 -9.30
CA SER A 99 12.79 -5.45 -8.54
C SER A 99 11.87 -4.40 -7.87
N ALA A 100 10.84 -3.93 -8.57
CA ALA A 100 9.87 -2.97 -8.03
C ALA A 100 9.06 -3.59 -6.88
N ASN A 101 8.56 -4.81 -7.05
CA ASN A 101 7.81 -5.54 -6.02
C ASN A 101 8.66 -5.76 -4.75
N LYS A 102 9.95 -6.10 -4.91
CA LYS A 102 10.88 -6.24 -3.77
C LYS A 102 11.10 -4.91 -3.03
N LYS A 103 11.27 -3.81 -3.76
CA LYS A 103 11.44 -2.48 -3.14
C LYS A 103 10.18 -2.05 -2.41
N PHE A 104 9.01 -2.32 -2.97
CA PHE A 104 7.73 -2.03 -2.33
C PHE A 104 7.55 -2.81 -1.03
N GLU A 105 7.93 -4.10 -1.01
CA GLU A 105 7.91 -4.92 0.20
C GLU A 105 8.81 -4.35 1.31
N ILE A 106 10.02 -3.90 0.96
CA ILE A 106 10.95 -3.28 1.91
C ILE A 106 10.36 -1.98 2.47
N LEU A 107 9.76 -1.13 1.63
CA LEU A 107 9.11 0.11 2.08
C LEU A 107 7.97 -0.15 3.05
N ASN A 108 7.13 -1.14 2.79
CA ASN A 108 6.06 -1.52 3.71
C ASN A 108 6.61 -2.02 5.05
N GLN A 109 7.66 -2.84 5.04
CA GLN A 109 8.31 -3.30 6.29
C GLN A 109 8.86 -2.13 7.11
N VAL A 110 9.52 -1.16 6.48
CA VAL A 110 10.03 0.04 7.18
C VAL A 110 8.88 0.84 7.79
N ASN A 111 7.76 0.96 7.08
CA ASN A 111 6.60 1.67 7.56
C ASN A 111 5.94 0.97 8.77
N ASP A 112 5.88 -0.36 8.76
CA ASP A 112 5.35 -1.18 9.85
C ASP A 112 6.22 -1.13 11.12
N GLU A 113 7.53 -0.90 10.97
CA GLU A 113 8.49 -0.73 12.07
C GLU A 113 8.53 0.72 12.63
N THR A 114 7.83 1.67 12.00
CA THR A 114 7.79 3.05 12.50
C THR A 114 7.20 3.09 13.90
N MET A 115 7.91 3.77 14.83
CA MET A 115 7.50 3.86 16.24
C MET A 115 6.36 4.85 16.40
N VAL A 116 5.36 4.47 17.18
CA VAL A 116 4.20 5.30 17.53
C VAL A 116 4.03 5.35 19.04
N GLN A 117 3.53 6.48 19.53
CA GLN A 117 3.28 6.69 20.96
C GLN A 117 1.87 6.27 21.31
N VAL A 118 1.74 5.33 22.26
CA VAL A 118 0.45 4.86 22.76
C VAL A 118 0.38 4.99 24.27
N ILE A 119 -0.84 5.08 24.78
CA ILE A 119 -1.12 5.07 26.23
C ILE A 119 -1.63 3.67 26.58
N ARG A 120 -0.88 2.93 27.39
CA ARG A 120 -1.29 1.63 27.95
C ARG A 120 -1.04 1.61 29.46
N GLY A 121 -2.01 1.14 30.24
CA GLY A 121 -1.91 1.09 31.69
C GLY A 121 -1.61 2.44 32.35
N GLY A 122 -2.07 3.55 31.77
CA GLY A 122 -1.82 4.91 32.25
C GLY A 122 -0.44 5.48 31.93
N ASN A 123 0.40 4.74 31.21
CA ASN A 123 1.74 5.17 30.81
C ASN A 123 1.86 5.35 29.31
N ILE A 124 2.64 6.35 28.89
CA ILE A 124 3.00 6.51 27.48
C ILE A 124 4.14 5.54 27.19
N CYS A 125 3.96 4.72 26.18
CA CYS A 125 4.98 3.81 25.65
C CYS A 125 5.10 3.96 24.14
N GLU A 126 6.29 3.69 23.62
CA GLU A 126 6.56 3.64 22.20
C GLU A 126 6.57 2.18 21.73
N LEU A 127 5.87 1.92 20.62
CA LEU A 127 5.84 0.59 20.03
C LEU A 127 5.78 0.69 18.51
N PRO A 128 6.23 -0.35 17.80
CA PRO A 128 6.10 -0.39 16.35
C PRO A 128 4.63 -0.30 15.91
N ARG A 129 4.37 0.41 14.82
CA ARG A 129 3.04 0.58 14.23
C ARG A 129 2.29 -0.75 14.06
N ARG A 130 2.97 -1.81 13.68
CA ARG A 130 2.40 -3.16 13.54
C ARG A 130 1.82 -3.73 14.83
N ASP A 131 2.30 -3.27 15.99
CA ASP A 131 1.90 -3.76 17.31
C ASP A 131 0.74 -3.00 17.93
N VAL A 132 0.21 -2.02 17.22
CA VAL A 132 -1.04 -1.31 17.57
C VAL A 132 -2.21 -2.27 17.43
N VAL A 133 -3.13 -2.24 18.40
CA VAL A 133 -4.34 -3.07 18.42
C VAL A 133 -5.60 -2.20 18.55
N VAL A 134 -6.74 -2.76 18.20
CA VAL A 134 -8.04 -2.10 18.40
C VAL A 134 -8.23 -1.76 19.89
N GLY A 135 -8.66 -0.53 20.18
CA GLY A 135 -8.82 0.02 21.52
C GLY A 135 -7.57 0.67 22.10
N ASP A 136 -6.42 0.64 21.40
CA ASP A 136 -5.24 1.42 21.80
C ASP A 136 -5.54 2.92 21.72
N ILE A 137 -4.98 3.65 22.68
CA ILE A 137 -5.03 5.12 22.68
C ILE A 137 -3.70 5.64 22.14
N VAL A 138 -3.75 6.24 20.95
CA VAL A 138 -2.58 6.74 20.23
C VAL A 138 -2.49 8.27 20.36
N ILE A 139 -1.29 8.76 20.59
CA ILE A 139 -0.97 10.19 20.58
C ILE A 139 -0.54 10.56 19.17
N LEU A 140 -1.19 11.57 18.61
CA LEU A 140 -0.90 12.10 17.27
C LEU A 140 -0.20 13.45 17.39
N ASN A 141 1.00 13.55 16.82
CA ASN A 141 1.78 14.79 16.78
C ASN A 141 1.99 15.26 15.32
N THR A 142 2.24 16.55 15.16
CA THR A 142 2.53 17.16 13.85
C THR A 142 3.69 16.42 13.15
N GLY A 143 3.50 16.08 11.89
CA GLY A 143 4.46 15.36 11.04
C GLY A 143 4.36 13.84 11.12
N GLU A 144 3.58 13.29 12.04
CA GLU A 144 3.37 11.85 12.18
C GLU A 144 2.26 11.36 11.25
N GLU A 145 2.40 10.12 10.79
CA GLU A 145 1.36 9.42 10.05
C GLU A 145 0.41 8.71 11.02
N VAL A 146 -0.89 8.79 10.76
CA VAL A 146 -1.93 8.09 11.53
C VAL A 146 -1.74 6.58 11.35
N PRO A 147 -1.48 5.82 12.42
CA PRO A 147 -1.06 4.42 12.32
C PRO A 147 -2.20 3.45 11.98
N ALA A 148 -3.42 3.79 12.33
CA ALA A 148 -4.62 2.95 12.18
C ALA A 148 -5.86 3.83 12.12
N ASP A 149 -6.99 3.30 11.67
CA ASP A 149 -8.25 4.03 11.72
C ASP A 149 -8.74 4.21 13.16
N GLY A 150 -9.25 5.38 13.46
CA GLY A 150 -9.68 5.66 14.82
C GLY A 150 -10.61 6.87 14.97
N VAL A 151 -11.06 7.03 16.19
CA VAL A 151 -11.91 8.16 16.61
C VAL A 151 -11.14 9.03 17.58
N LEU A 152 -11.17 10.34 17.35
CA LEU A 152 -10.52 11.31 18.23
C LEU A 152 -11.23 11.38 19.58
N LEU A 153 -10.46 11.26 20.63
CA LEU A 153 -10.85 11.53 22.00
C LEU A 153 -10.57 13.00 22.36
N GLU A 154 -9.45 13.51 21.83
CA GLU A 154 -9.03 14.90 21.99
C GLU A 154 -8.41 15.44 20.71
N ALA A 155 -8.66 16.70 20.40
CA ALA A 155 -8.09 17.40 19.27
C ALA A 155 -7.79 18.86 19.65
N VAL A 156 -6.57 19.31 19.41
CA VAL A 156 -6.17 20.70 19.63
C VAL A 156 -5.60 21.25 18.34
N SER A 157 -6.39 22.08 17.66
CA SER A 157 -6.04 22.65 16.34
C SER A 157 -5.59 21.61 15.33
N LEU A 158 -6.12 20.37 15.43
CA LEU A 158 -5.68 19.24 14.64
C LEU A 158 -6.09 19.43 13.18
N GLN A 159 -5.10 19.40 12.29
CA GLN A 159 -5.28 19.38 10.84
C GLN A 159 -4.60 18.14 10.26
N VAL A 160 -5.32 17.42 9.44
CA VAL A 160 -4.84 16.19 8.82
C VAL A 160 -4.85 16.31 7.31
N ASN A 161 -3.78 15.86 6.68
CA ASN A 161 -3.68 15.77 5.23
C ASN A 161 -4.27 14.42 4.78
N GLU A 162 -5.43 14.47 4.16
CA GLU A 162 -6.15 13.32 3.62
C GLU A 162 -6.10 13.27 2.07
N SER A 163 -5.18 14.01 1.44
CA SER A 163 -5.13 14.13 -0.03
C SER A 163 -4.97 12.80 -0.76
N THR A 164 -4.33 11.82 -0.13
CA THR A 164 -4.17 10.47 -0.68
C THR A 164 -5.45 9.65 -0.71
N LEU A 165 -6.43 9.97 0.13
CA LEU A 165 -7.68 9.24 0.28
C LEU A 165 -8.89 10.01 -0.29
N THR A 166 -9.02 11.29 0.08
CA THR A 166 -10.18 12.13 -0.28
C THR A 166 -9.87 13.18 -1.32
N GLY A 167 -8.57 13.43 -1.60
CA GLY A 167 -8.11 14.53 -2.45
C GLY A 167 -8.02 15.88 -1.73
N GLU A 168 -8.43 15.98 -0.46
CA GLU A 168 -8.38 17.22 0.32
C GLU A 168 -7.07 17.32 1.11
N PRO A 169 -6.23 18.34 0.86
CA PRO A 169 -4.89 18.41 1.44
C PRO A 169 -4.88 18.82 2.92
N LEU A 170 -5.91 19.50 3.41
CA LEU A 170 -5.98 19.92 4.81
C LEU A 170 -7.42 19.89 5.31
N ILE A 171 -7.68 18.98 6.25
CA ILE A 171 -8.98 18.84 6.90
C ILE A 171 -8.80 19.11 8.40
N GLY A 172 -9.51 20.12 8.92
CA GLY A 172 -9.60 20.34 10.36
C GLY A 172 -10.41 19.22 11.03
N LYS A 173 -9.83 18.60 12.04
CA LYS A 173 -10.46 17.56 12.85
C LYS A 173 -10.82 18.11 14.22
N THR A 174 -11.98 17.72 14.73
CA THR A 174 -12.50 18.20 16.03
C THR A 174 -13.31 17.10 16.71
N THR A 175 -13.35 17.15 18.02
CA THR A 175 -14.24 16.32 18.84
C THR A 175 -15.55 17.02 19.20
N ASN A 176 -15.69 18.31 18.86
CA ASN A 176 -16.88 19.09 19.09
C ASN A 176 -17.93 18.83 18.00
N GLU A 177 -19.00 18.11 18.31
CA GLU A 177 -20.06 17.76 17.38
C GLU A 177 -20.73 18.98 16.72
N ALA A 178 -20.75 20.15 17.40
CA ALA A 178 -21.30 21.39 16.84
C ALA A 178 -20.48 21.94 15.66
N GLU A 179 -19.22 21.53 15.54
CA GLU A 179 -18.27 21.95 14.49
C GLU A 179 -18.13 20.92 13.35
N PHE A 180 -18.88 19.80 13.42
CA PHE A 180 -18.80 18.75 12.40
C PHE A 180 -19.26 19.26 11.05
N LYS A 181 -18.44 19.07 10.04
CA LYS A 181 -18.78 19.37 8.64
C LYS A 181 -19.79 18.35 8.13
N LYS A 182 -20.99 18.80 7.76
CA LYS A 182 -22.06 17.92 7.25
C LYS A 182 -21.78 17.29 5.89
N ASP A 183 -20.96 17.97 5.08
CA ASP A 183 -20.63 17.55 3.72
C ASP A 183 -19.28 16.83 3.61
N ALA A 184 -18.62 16.54 4.75
CA ALA A 184 -17.36 15.81 4.77
C ALA A 184 -17.59 14.31 4.45
N THR A 185 -16.69 13.71 3.68
CA THR A 185 -16.72 12.29 3.34
C THR A 185 -16.66 11.40 4.59
N TYR A 186 -15.92 11.84 5.60
CA TYR A 186 -15.80 11.18 6.89
C TYR A 186 -16.14 12.16 8.01
N PRO A 187 -16.69 11.68 9.15
CA PRO A 187 -16.97 12.52 10.31
C PRO A 187 -15.72 13.28 10.78
N SER A 188 -15.89 14.50 11.26
CA SER A 188 -14.78 15.36 11.67
C SER A 188 -13.96 14.86 12.85
N ASN A 189 -14.48 13.89 13.59
CA ASN A 189 -13.78 13.20 14.68
C ASN A 189 -13.12 11.87 14.27
N HIS A 190 -13.22 11.46 13.00
CA HIS A 190 -12.53 10.27 12.50
C HIS A 190 -11.19 10.64 11.88
N VAL A 191 -10.19 9.81 12.12
CA VAL A 191 -8.87 9.87 11.49
C VAL A 191 -8.57 8.54 10.83
N LEU A 192 -7.95 8.59 9.66
CA LEU A 192 -7.80 7.45 8.78
C LEU A 192 -6.32 7.05 8.67
N LYS A 193 -6.08 5.75 8.67
CA LYS A 193 -4.75 5.15 8.47
C LYS A 193 -4.07 5.69 7.21
N GLY A 194 -2.79 6.04 7.33
CA GLY A 194 -1.99 6.53 6.19
C GLY A 194 -2.18 8.01 5.87
N THR A 195 -2.99 8.73 6.64
CA THR A 195 -3.05 10.20 6.58
C THR A 195 -1.97 10.81 7.46
N THR A 196 -1.58 12.05 7.19
CA THR A 196 -0.50 12.73 7.94
C THR A 196 -1.05 13.89 8.75
N VAL A 197 -0.64 14.01 10.01
CA VAL A 197 -0.93 15.17 10.85
C VAL A 197 -0.14 16.36 10.32
N ALA A 198 -0.84 17.33 9.74
CA ALA A 198 -0.22 18.52 9.16
C ALA A 198 0.06 19.60 10.19
N ASP A 199 -0.82 19.75 11.18
CA ASP A 199 -0.68 20.73 12.27
C ASP A 199 -1.49 20.30 13.50
N GLY A 200 -1.12 20.80 14.67
CA GLY A 200 -1.78 20.51 15.94
C GLY A 200 -1.40 19.16 16.53
N HIS A 201 -2.19 18.71 17.46
CA HIS A 201 -2.05 17.39 18.09
C HIS A 201 -3.40 16.83 18.50
N GLY A 202 -3.46 15.51 18.70
CA GLY A 202 -4.67 14.82 19.10
C GLY A 202 -4.39 13.53 19.85
N ILE A 203 -5.44 13.00 20.44
CA ILE A 203 -5.46 11.66 21.04
C ILE A 203 -6.60 10.91 20.38
N MET A 204 -6.33 9.72 19.87
CA MET A 204 -7.34 8.89 19.21
C MET A 204 -7.43 7.52 19.86
N GLU A 205 -8.60 6.92 19.80
CA GLU A 205 -8.84 5.50 20.08
C GLU A 205 -8.89 4.74 18.76
N VAL A 206 -8.11 3.66 18.65
CA VAL A 206 -8.06 2.82 17.46
C VAL A 206 -9.33 1.98 17.34
N THR A 207 -10.02 2.09 16.23
CA THR A 207 -11.26 1.34 15.94
C THR A 207 -11.06 0.18 14.99
N SER A 208 -10.04 0.26 14.12
CA SER A 208 -9.76 -0.76 13.10
C SER A 208 -8.24 -0.87 12.85
N VAL A 209 -7.76 -2.08 12.59
CA VAL A 209 -6.36 -2.39 12.30
C VAL A 209 -6.25 -3.33 11.11
N GLY A 210 -5.10 -3.33 10.44
CA GLY A 210 -4.84 -4.23 9.31
C GLY A 210 -5.73 -3.95 8.11
N ASP A 211 -6.43 -4.97 7.67
CA ASP A 211 -7.35 -4.97 6.52
C ASP A 211 -8.84 -4.87 6.95
N LEU A 212 -9.10 -4.58 8.24
CA LEU A 212 -10.46 -4.48 8.81
C LEU A 212 -11.16 -3.19 8.39
#